data_23e651319f80e5146cca4ea75acb6ee4
#
_entry.id   23e651319f80e5146cca4ea75acb6ee4
#
_cell.length_a   1.000
_cell.length_b   1.000
_cell.length_c   1.000
_cell.angle_alpha   90.00
_cell.angle_beta   90.00
_cell.angle_gamma   90.00
#
_symmetry.space_group_name_H-M   'P 1'
#
loop_
_entity.id
_entity.type
_entity.pdbx_description
1 polymer ?
#
loop_
_entity_poly.entity_id
_entity_poly.type
_entity_poly.pdbx_seq_one_letter_code
_entity_poly.pdbx_strand_id
1 'polypeptide(L)'
;AAVIYTDPEFIDEEPDPSYTGNVAPFYPKNVTWKFKRPQDGNAPASAGTKLISLPKLKESERDALDENHVNYLTEEYKRQYVKEGVCLNGEFIDIVIGGDWIAKRMRDLLYDILLNNANINYGDDGFGLVATAVLQALAEAADEDHNIVARDQESKAGIFTVNIPKWSESTDEQRRNRVMPDITWEAQLAGAVHQVKSKGALRVSI
;
A
#
# COMPACT_ATOMS: atom_id res chain seq x y z
N ALA A 1 -1.77 4.34 -11.67
CA ALA A 1 -0.63 5.27 -11.61
C ALA A 1 -0.93 6.39 -10.62
N ALA A 2 0.08 6.85 -9.90
CA ALA A 2 0.03 8.06 -9.09
C ALA A 2 0.78 9.17 -9.82
N VAL A 3 0.26 10.39 -9.78
CA VAL A 3 0.84 11.56 -10.44
C VAL A 3 0.89 12.70 -9.44
N ILE A 4 1.99 13.47 -9.47
CA ILE A 4 2.11 14.71 -8.72
C ILE A 4 2.18 15.88 -9.68
N TYR A 5 1.38 16.91 -9.43
CA TYR A 5 1.43 18.14 -10.22
C TYR A 5 2.69 18.94 -9.92
N THR A 6 3.38 19.33 -10.96
CA THR A 6 4.54 20.21 -10.91
C THR A 6 4.26 21.50 -11.67
N ASP A 7 4.50 22.63 -11.03
CA ASP A 7 4.49 23.90 -11.71
C ASP A 7 5.61 23.91 -12.78
N PRO A 8 5.32 24.28 -14.04
CA PRO A 8 6.33 24.35 -15.10
C PRO A 8 7.55 25.19 -14.75
N GLU A 9 7.42 26.17 -13.87
CA GLU A 9 8.54 27.02 -13.37
C GLU A 9 9.52 26.21 -12.50
N PHE A 10 9.08 25.09 -11.89
CA PHE A 10 9.86 24.28 -10.94
C PHE A 10 10.10 22.85 -11.40
N ILE A 11 9.96 22.55 -12.69
CA ILE A 11 10.10 21.20 -13.25
C ILE A 11 11.51 20.62 -12.99
N ASP A 12 12.51 21.46 -12.94
CA ASP A 12 13.92 21.07 -12.70
C ASP A 12 14.17 20.61 -11.25
N GLU A 13 13.22 20.80 -10.33
CA GLU A 13 13.30 20.30 -8.95
C GLU A 13 12.94 18.83 -8.81
N GLU A 14 12.58 18.18 -9.92
CA GLU A 14 12.29 16.73 -10.03
C GLU A 14 11.33 16.20 -8.95
N PRO A 15 10.08 16.73 -8.87
CA PRO A 15 9.15 16.38 -7.78
C PRO A 15 8.71 14.92 -7.76
N ASP A 16 8.54 14.27 -8.93
CA ASP A 16 8.11 12.88 -9.01
C ASP A 16 9.17 11.91 -8.43
N PRO A 17 10.46 11.97 -8.86
CA PRO A 17 11.52 11.17 -8.25
C PRO A 17 11.70 11.46 -6.76
N SER A 18 11.62 12.73 -6.37
CA SER A 18 11.75 13.12 -4.98
C SER A 18 10.63 12.62 -4.09
N TYR A 19 9.38 12.68 -4.58
CA TYR A 19 8.22 12.15 -3.87
C TYR A 19 8.33 10.63 -3.68
N THR A 20 8.66 9.90 -4.74
CA THR A 20 8.88 8.46 -4.70
C THR A 20 10.07 8.09 -3.81
N GLY A 21 11.19 8.78 -3.94
CA GLY A 21 12.40 8.55 -3.16
C GLY A 21 12.23 8.81 -1.67
N ASN A 22 11.30 9.69 -1.28
CA ASN A 22 10.96 9.93 0.12
C ASN A 22 10.28 8.74 0.80
N VAL A 23 9.63 7.87 0.03
CA VAL A 23 8.85 6.72 0.52
C VAL A 23 9.54 5.39 0.23
N ALA A 24 10.28 5.28 -0.86
CA ALA A 24 10.94 4.05 -1.29
C ALA A 24 11.79 3.32 -0.20
N PRO A 25 12.52 4.01 0.70
CA PRO A 25 13.28 3.34 1.74
C PRO A 25 12.45 2.54 2.74
N PHE A 26 11.14 2.81 2.80
CA PHE A 26 10.22 2.12 3.71
C PHE A 26 9.56 0.90 3.06
N TYR A 27 9.70 0.72 1.74
CA TYR A 27 9.16 -0.46 1.07
C TYR A 27 9.81 -1.75 1.63
N PRO A 28 9.06 -2.82 1.91
CA PRO A 28 7.66 -3.03 1.56
C PRO A 28 6.64 -2.60 2.64
N LYS A 29 7.06 -1.94 3.68
CA LYS A 29 6.18 -1.50 4.77
C LYS A 29 5.08 -0.57 4.26
N ASN A 30 3.86 -0.75 4.77
CA ASN A 30 2.75 0.16 4.50
C ASN A 30 3.08 1.57 5.04
N VAL A 31 3.09 2.55 4.16
CA VAL A 31 3.48 3.93 4.46
C VAL A 31 2.44 4.90 3.94
N THR A 32 2.00 5.83 4.76
CA THR A 32 1.15 6.93 4.32
C THR A 32 1.87 7.79 3.29
N TRP A 33 1.31 7.93 2.10
CA TRP A 33 1.84 8.79 1.04
C TRP A 33 1.44 10.25 1.20
N LYS A 34 0.32 10.53 1.85
CA LYS A 34 -0.07 11.87 2.32
C LYS A 34 0.95 12.41 3.34
N PHE A 35 1.07 13.72 3.44
CA PHE A 35 1.97 14.43 4.36
C PHE A 35 3.46 14.23 4.11
N LYS A 36 3.86 13.68 2.98
CA LYS A 36 5.28 13.59 2.61
C LYS A 36 5.82 14.96 2.18
N ARG A 37 7.09 15.16 2.43
CA ARG A 37 7.82 16.39 2.11
C ARG A 37 8.94 16.09 1.13
N PRO A 38 8.63 16.06 -0.17
CA PRO A 38 9.66 15.84 -1.18
C PRO A 38 10.75 16.92 -1.08
N GLN A 39 11.98 16.50 -1.26
CA GLN A 39 13.16 17.38 -1.22
C GLN A 39 13.60 17.68 -2.65
N ASP A 40 14.16 18.88 -2.88
CA ASP A 40 14.76 19.22 -4.15
C ASP A 40 16.03 18.37 -4.37
N GLY A 41 15.92 17.39 -5.29
CA GLY A 41 17.02 16.48 -5.62
C GLY A 41 18.22 17.16 -6.28
N ASN A 42 18.03 18.35 -6.85
CA ASN A 42 19.05 19.15 -7.51
C ASN A 42 19.65 20.22 -6.60
N ALA A 43 19.19 20.35 -5.35
CA ALA A 43 19.76 21.31 -4.41
C ALA A 43 21.20 20.93 -4.06
N PRO A 44 22.15 21.89 -4.08
CA PRO A 44 23.52 21.59 -3.71
C PRO A 44 23.60 21.15 -2.24
N ALA A 45 24.48 20.20 -1.93
CA ALA A 45 24.65 19.65 -0.58
C ALA A 45 24.92 20.74 0.50
N SER A 46 25.47 21.88 0.11
CA SER A 46 25.69 23.04 0.97
C SER A 46 24.40 23.79 1.36
N ALA A 47 23.31 23.61 0.62
CA ALA A 47 22.02 24.27 0.88
C ALA A 47 21.21 23.64 2.01
N GLY A 48 21.65 22.49 2.56
CA GLY A 48 20.88 21.70 3.50
C GLY A 48 19.69 21.02 2.83
N THR A 49 18.71 20.60 3.62
CA THR A 49 17.47 20.00 3.11
C THR A 49 16.57 21.10 2.55
N LYS A 50 16.59 21.30 1.23
CA LYS A 50 15.65 22.18 0.55
C LYS A 50 14.43 21.39 0.13
N LEU A 51 13.23 21.87 0.44
CA LEU A 51 11.98 21.31 -0.06
C LEU A 51 11.72 21.81 -1.47
N ILE A 52 10.99 21.00 -2.24
CA ILE A 52 10.49 21.41 -3.55
C ILE A 52 9.60 22.66 -3.42
N SER A 53 9.67 23.54 -4.39
CA SER A 53 8.89 24.76 -4.40
C SER A 53 7.39 24.52 -4.50
N LEU A 54 6.61 25.36 -3.83
CA LEU A 54 5.15 25.27 -3.88
C LEU A 54 4.63 25.73 -5.23
N PRO A 55 3.72 24.98 -5.85
CA PRO A 55 3.07 25.42 -7.08
C PRO A 55 2.17 26.64 -6.83
N LYS A 56 2.18 27.57 -7.76
CA LYS A 56 1.33 28.79 -7.74
C LYS A 56 -0.07 28.47 -8.26
N LEU A 57 -0.87 27.73 -7.49
CA LEU A 57 -2.21 27.29 -7.88
C LEU A 57 -3.29 28.21 -7.34
N LYS A 58 -4.25 28.59 -8.21
CA LYS A 58 -5.50 29.19 -7.81
C LYS A 58 -6.44 28.15 -7.19
N GLU A 59 -7.47 28.58 -6.49
CA GLU A 59 -8.44 27.68 -5.86
C GLU A 59 -9.12 26.77 -6.90
N SER A 60 -9.59 27.31 -8.02
CA SER A 60 -10.20 26.53 -9.10
C SER A 60 -9.26 25.50 -9.75
N GLU A 61 -7.96 25.77 -9.76
CA GLU A 61 -6.97 24.82 -10.28
C GLU A 61 -6.73 23.69 -9.28
N ARG A 62 -6.75 23.98 -7.97
CA ARG A 62 -6.69 22.98 -6.91
C ARG A 62 -7.92 22.08 -6.94
N ASP A 63 -9.11 22.65 -7.09
CA ASP A 63 -10.35 21.88 -7.20
C ASP A 63 -10.30 20.93 -8.41
N ALA A 64 -9.79 21.40 -9.55
CA ALA A 64 -9.62 20.56 -10.74
C ALA A 64 -8.59 19.43 -10.51
N LEU A 65 -7.50 19.67 -9.77
CA LEU A 65 -6.54 18.63 -9.41
C LEU A 65 -7.16 17.60 -8.46
N ASP A 66 -7.94 18.05 -7.48
CA ASP A 66 -8.63 17.19 -6.53
C ASP A 66 -9.66 16.30 -7.22
N GLU A 67 -10.46 16.85 -8.12
CA GLU A 67 -11.44 16.09 -8.92
C GLU A 67 -10.79 15.03 -9.83
N ASN A 68 -9.59 15.29 -10.31
CA ASN A 68 -8.83 14.35 -11.16
C ASN A 68 -7.86 13.46 -10.37
N HIS A 69 -7.90 13.47 -9.04
CA HIS A 69 -7.04 12.68 -8.16
C HIS A 69 -5.54 12.88 -8.42
N VAL A 70 -5.14 14.09 -8.72
CA VAL A 70 -3.75 14.49 -8.93
C VAL A 70 -3.17 15.00 -7.63
N ASN A 71 -2.07 14.41 -7.18
CA ASN A 71 -1.37 14.88 -5.98
C ASN A 71 -0.66 16.20 -6.27
N TYR A 72 -0.56 17.07 -5.29
CA TYR A 72 0.20 18.30 -5.39
C TYR A 72 0.73 18.74 -4.02
N LEU A 73 1.76 19.58 -4.04
CA LEU A 73 2.28 20.20 -2.84
C LEU A 73 1.38 21.33 -2.38
N THR A 74 1.09 21.35 -1.11
CA THR A 74 0.32 22.40 -0.43
C THR A 74 1.04 22.87 0.83
N GLU A 75 0.61 24.00 1.38
CA GLU A 75 1.10 24.51 2.65
C GLU A 75 -0.07 24.79 3.60
N GLU A 76 0.00 24.24 4.79
CA GLU A 76 -0.90 24.57 5.89
C GLU A 76 -0.08 24.85 7.16
N TYR A 77 -0.42 25.88 7.89
CA TYR A 77 0.29 26.27 9.11
C TYR A 77 1.82 26.39 8.92
N LYS A 78 2.26 26.94 7.79
CA LYS A 78 3.68 27.07 7.39
C LYS A 78 4.41 25.71 7.26
N ARG A 79 3.68 24.67 6.94
CA ARG A 79 4.21 23.31 6.69
C ARG A 79 3.79 22.85 5.31
N GLN A 80 4.79 22.60 4.49
CA GLN A 80 4.59 22.06 3.14
C GLN A 80 4.49 20.54 3.17
N TYR A 81 3.57 19.98 2.39
CA TYR A 81 3.40 18.53 2.26
C TYR A 81 2.59 18.18 1.00
N VAL A 82 2.67 16.91 0.59
CA VAL A 82 1.80 16.36 -0.47
C VAL A 82 0.41 16.15 0.10
N LYS A 83 -0.63 16.68 -0.56
CA LYS A 83 -1.99 16.78 -0.03
C LYS A 83 -2.68 15.42 0.14
N GLU A 84 -2.72 14.54 -0.88
CA GLU A 84 -3.61 13.38 -0.81
C GLU A 84 -2.88 12.03 -0.73
N GLY A 85 -2.01 11.69 -1.64
CA GLY A 85 -1.38 10.37 -1.71
C GLY A 85 -2.28 9.32 -2.37
N VAL A 86 -2.89 9.70 -3.48
CA VAL A 86 -3.85 8.88 -4.25
C VAL A 86 -3.34 8.58 -5.66
N CYS A 87 -3.85 7.50 -6.23
CA CYS A 87 -3.73 7.18 -7.64
C CYS A 87 -4.81 7.91 -8.46
N LEU A 88 -4.64 8.01 -9.78
CA LEU A 88 -5.60 8.67 -10.69
C LEU A 88 -7.01 8.07 -10.66
N ASN A 89 -7.20 6.86 -10.18
CA ASN A 89 -8.51 6.24 -9.97
C ASN A 89 -9.13 6.56 -8.61
N GLY A 90 -8.50 7.43 -7.82
CA GLY A 90 -8.97 7.81 -6.48
C GLY A 90 -8.58 6.84 -5.35
N GLU A 91 -7.97 5.69 -5.66
CA GLU A 91 -7.51 4.74 -4.64
C GLU A 91 -6.24 5.24 -3.95
N PHE A 92 -6.08 4.96 -2.67
CA PHE A 92 -4.85 5.32 -1.96
C PHE A 92 -3.66 4.51 -2.45
N ILE A 93 -2.50 5.17 -2.57
CA ILE A 93 -1.27 4.55 -3.11
C ILE A 93 -0.81 3.38 -2.23
N ASP A 94 -0.92 3.49 -0.92
CA ASP A 94 -0.56 2.44 0.03
C ASP A 94 -1.41 1.17 -0.14
N ILE A 95 -2.70 1.30 -0.45
CA ILE A 95 -3.59 0.17 -0.74
C ILE A 95 -3.13 -0.56 -2.01
N VAL A 96 -2.85 0.20 -3.08
CA VAL A 96 -2.40 -0.38 -4.36
C VAL A 96 -1.07 -1.11 -4.20
N ILE A 97 -0.08 -0.46 -3.57
CA ILE A 97 1.24 -1.06 -3.34
C ILE A 97 1.15 -2.27 -2.42
N GLY A 98 0.33 -2.21 -1.38
CA GLY A 98 0.11 -3.33 -0.47
C GLY A 98 -0.51 -4.53 -1.17
N GLY A 99 -1.51 -4.31 -2.02
CA GLY A 99 -2.14 -5.34 -2.84
C GLY A 99 -1.17 -6.00 -3.82
N ASP A 100 -0.37 -5.19 -4.51
CA ASP A 100 0.67 -5.67 -5.44
C ASP A 100 1.74 -6.50 -4.71
N TRP A 101 2.15 -6.06 -3.50
CA TRP A 101 3.10 -6.81 -2.69
C TRP A 101 2.55 -8.18 -2.28
N ILE A 102 1.31 -8.24 -1.77
CA ILE A 102 0.66 -9.49 -1.38
C ILE A 102 0.57 -10.44 -2.59
N ALA A 103 0.10 -9.94 -3.73
CA ALA A 103 -0.03 -10.74 -4.95
C ALA A 103 1.33 -11.28 -5.43
N LYS A 104 2.37 -10.46 -5.39
CA LYS A 104 3.74 -10.88 -5.72
C LYS A 104 4.24 -11.94 -4.75
N ARG A 105 4.09 -11.70 -3.44
CA ARG A 105 4.59 -12.61 -2.41
C ARG A 105 3.90 -13.97 -2.45
N MET A 106 2.57 -13.98 -2.63
CA MET A 106 1.84 -15.24 -2.84
C MET A 106 2.37 -16.01 -4.05
N ARG A 107 2.60 -15.32 -5.16
CA ARG A 107 3.14 -15.96 -6.37
C ARG A 107 4.52 -16.57 -6.12
N ASP A 108 5.42 -15.83 -5.49
CA ASP A 108 6.76 -16.30 -5.18
C ASP A 108 6.70 -17.58 -4.31
N LEU A 109 5.92 -17.58 -3.22
CA LEU A 109 5.75 -18.72 -2.34
C LEU A 109 5.08 -19.93 -3.02
N LEU A 110 4.10 -19.69 -3.89
CA LEU A 110 3.46 -20.75 -4.68
C LEU A 110 4.46 -21.43 -5.62
N TYR A 111 5.29 -20.63 -6.30
CA TYR A 111 6.36 -21.18 -7.13
C TYR A 111 7.39 -21.97 -6.31
N ASP A 112 7.77 -21.49 -5.14
CA ASP A 112 8.68 -22.21 -4.24
C ASP A 112 8.11 -23.58 -3.85
N ILE A 113 6.82 -23.68 -3.53
CA ILE A 113 6.16 -24.96 -3.23
C ILE A 113 6.20 -25.88 -4.46
N LEU A 114 5.86 -25.36 -5.66
CA LEU A 114 5.83 -26.16 -6.89
C LEU A 114 7.22 -26.65 -7.29
N LEU A 115 8.27 -25.84 -7.11
CA LEU A 115 9.63 -26.17 -7.50
C LEU A 115 10.34 -27.11 -6.52
N ASN A 116 10.05 -26.95 -5.23
CA ASN A 116 10.76 -27.70 -4.18
C ASN A 116 10.10 -29.05 -3.85
N ASN A 117 8.91 -29.33 -4.35
CA ASN A 117 8.22 -30.61 -4.15
C ASN A 117 8.24 -31.45 -5.43
N ALA A 118 8.77 -32.65 -5.35
CA ALA A 118 8.80 -33.57 -6.51
C ALA A 118 7.40 -33.93 -7.01
N ASN A 119 6.40 -33.94 -6.13
CA ASN A 119 5.01 -34.17 -6.46
C ASN A 119 4.11 -33.53 -5.40
N ILE A 120 3.04 -32.87 -5.83
CA ILE A 120 1.96 -32.41 -4.97
C ILE A 120 0.73 -33.23 -5.34
N ASN A 121 0.25 -34.05 -4.41
CA ASN A 121 -0.91 -34.89 -4.64
C ASN A 121 -2.16 -34.05 -4.92
N TYR A 122 -2.92 -34.48 -5.95
CA TYR A 122 -4.21 -33.85 -6.23
C TYR A 122 -5.28 -34.39 -5.26
N GLY A 123 -5.33 -33.76 -4.07
CA GLY A 123 -6.23 -34.12 -2.97
C GLY A 123 -6.11 -33.11 -1.82
N ASP A 124 -6.86 -33.32 -0.75
CA ASP A 124 -6.95 -32.38 0.37
C ASP A 124 -5.59 -32.08 1.01
N ASP A 125 -4.71 -33.07 1.12
CA ASP A 125 -3.35 -32.86 1.64
C ASP A 125 -2.51 -31.93 0.74
N GLY A 126 -2.57 -32.15 -0.57
CA GLY A 126 -1.86 -31.29 -1.53
C GLY A 126 -2.44 -29.89 -1.61
N PHE A 127 -3.76 -29.77 -1.51
CA PHE A 127 -4.44 -28.46 -1.46
C PHE A 127 -4.08 -27.70 -0.19
N GLY A 128 -4.00 -28.40 0.94
CA GLY A 128 -3.52 -27.84 2.19
C GLY A 128 -2.08 -27.35 2.11
N LEU A 129 -1.19 -28.12 1.44
CA LEU A 129 0.19 -27.69 1.24
C LEU A 129 0.27 -26.41 0.40
N VAL A 130 -0.47 -26.31 -0.71
CA VAL A 130 -0.54 -25.11 -1.54
C VAL A 130 -1.11 -23.92 -0.76
N ALA A 131 -2.12 -24.15 0.07
CA ALA A 131 -2.71 -23.10 0.90
C ALA A 131 -1.74 -22.52 1.93
N THR A 132 -0.70 -23.24 2.33
CA THR A 132 0.32 -22.72 3.25
C THR A 132 1.03 -21.49 2.68
N ALA A 133 1.24 -21.41 1.35
CA ALA A 133 1.81 -20.23 0.70
C ALA A 133 0.91 -18.98 0.86
N VAL A 134 -0.40 -19.16 0.69
CA VAL A 134 -1.38 -18.08 0.84
C VAL A 134 -1.42 -17.59 2.29
N LEU A 135 -1.49 -18.54 3.24
CA LEU A 135 -1.48 -18.24 4.67
C LEU A 135 -0.19 -17.53 5.09
N GLN A 136 0.96 -17.99 4.60
CA GLN A 136 2.25 -17.37 4.89
C GLN A 136 2.33 -15.95 4.34
N ALA A 137 1.93 -15.71 3.09
CA ALA A 137 1.94 -14.37 2.49
C ALA A 137 1.07 -13.40 3.27
N LEU A 138 -0.13 -13.81 3.71
CA LEU A 138 -1.03 -12.98 4.50
C LEU A 138 -0.51 -12.74 5.92
N ALA A 139 0.13 -13.72 6.54
CA ALA A 139 0.76 -13.57 7.85
C ALA A 139 1.94 -12.59 7.79
N GLU A 140 2.80 -12.69 6.76
CA GLU A 140 3.88 -11.74 6.52
C GLU A 140 3.34 -10.33 6.25
N ALA A 141 2.27 -10.20 5.46
CA ALA A 141 1.62 -8.91 5.21
C ALA A 141 1.06 -8.25 6.49
N ALA A 142 0.75 -9.06 7.50
CA ALA A 142 0.22 -8.60 8.79
C ALA A 142 1.31 -8.34 9.84
N ASP A 143 2.57 -8.70 9.60
CA ASP A 143 3.64 -8.47 10.57
C ASP A 143 3.97 -6.98 10.79
N GLU A 144 4.85 -6.69 11.75
CA GLU A 144 5.22 -5.31 12.10
C GLU A 144 6.07 -4.62 11.02
N ASP A 145 6.80 -5.42 10.26
CA ASP A 145 7.70 -4.90 9.23
C ASP A 145 6.93 -4.49 7.97
N HIS A 146 5.81 -5.17 7.67
CA HIS A 146 4.97 -4.87 6.51
C HIS A 146 3.76 -4.01 6.86
N ASN A 147 2.98 -4.41 7.86
CA ASN A 147 1.78 -3.70 8.33
C ASN A 147 0.79 -3.35 7.20
N ILE A 148 0.66 -4.24 6.22
CA ILE A 148 -0.28 -4.10 5.10
C ILE A 148 -1.66 -4.59 5.50
N VAL A 149 -1.72 -5.76 6.15
CA VAL A 149 -2.94 -6.35 6.71
C VAL A 149 -3.07 -5.92 8.18
N ALA A 150 -4.29 -5.55 8.57
CA ALA A 150 -4.60 -5.17 9.94
C ALA A 150 -4.38 -6.33 10.91
N ARG A 151 -4.03 -5.99 12.14
CA ARG A 151 -3.87 -6.96 13.24
C ARG A 151 -4.91 -6.71 14.32
N ASP A 152 -5.38 -7.78 14.88
CA ASP A 152 -6.18 -7.71 16.09
C ASP A 152 -5.38 -7.09 17.24
N GLN A 153 -6.01 -6.22 18.01
CA GLN A 153 -5.31 -5.41 19.02
C GLN A 153 -4.83 -6.24 20.22
N GLU A 154 -5.53 -7.31 20.54
CA GLU A 154 -5.22 -8.17 21.70
C GLU A 154 -4.29 -9.31 21.30
N SER A 155 -4.68 -10.12 20.33
CA SER A 155 -3.92 -11.30 19.91
C SER A 155 -2.70 -11.00 19.03
N LYS A 156 -2.66 -9.78 18.43
CA LYS A 156 -1.67 -9.37 17.41
C LYS A 156 -1.67 -10.22 16.14
N ALA A 157 -2.65 -11.10 15.97
CA ALA A 157 -2.81 -11.90 14.78
C ALA A 157 -3.33 -11.05 13.60
N GLY A 158 -2.94 -11.40 12.39
CA GLY A 158 -3.48 -10.79 11.18
C GLY A 158 -4.99 -11.05 11.03
N ILE A 159 -5.74 -10.02 10.63
CA ILE A 159 -7.18 -10.14 10.41
C ILE A 159 -7.41 -10.54 8.95
N PHE A 160 -7.45 -11.84 8.71
CA PHE A 160 -7.73 -12.41 7.40
C PHE A 160 -8.40 -13.78 7.53
N THR A 161 -9.06 -14.21 6.47
CA THR A 161 -9.64 -15.55 6.33
C THR A 161 -9.18 -16.17 5.03
N VAL A 162 -8.96 -17.49 5.03
CA VAL A 162 -8.60 -18.26 3.84
C VAL A 162 -9.53 -19.46 3.75
N ASN A 163 -10.20 -19.61 2.63
CA ASN A 163 -11.03 -20.76 2.32
C ASN A 163 -10.25 -21.71 1.42
N ILE A 164 -9.95 -22.89 1.93
CA ILE A 164 -9.21 -23.94 1.22
C ILE A 164 -10.23 -24.89 0.60
N PRO A 165 -10.25 -25.07 -0.73
CA PRO A 165 -11.18 -25.96 -1.38
C PRO A 165 -10.88 -27.42 -1.01
N LYS A 166 -11.93 -28.24 -0.94
CA LYS A 166 -11.80 -29.70 -0.78
C LYS A 166 -11.66 -30.38 -2.12
N TRP A 167 -11.02 -31.52 -2.14
CA TRP A 167 -10.95 -32.36 -3.34
C TRP A 167 -12.35 -32.70 -3.91
N SER A 168 -13.35 -32.91 -3.04
CA SER A 168 -14.72 -33.18 -3.43
C SER A 168 -15.40 -32.04 -4.19
N GLU A 169 -14.90 -30.83 -4.09
CA GLU A 169 -15.39 -29.63 -4.78
C GLU A 169 -14.80 -29.50 -6.19
N SER A 170 -13.80 -30.32 -6.52
CA SER A 170 -13.18 -30.30 -7.84
C SER A 170 -14.11 -30.90 -8.88
N THR A 171 -14.20 -30.25 -10.03
CA THR A 171 -14.90 -30.79 -11.20
C THR A 171 -14.08 -31.89 -11.90
N ASP A 172 -14.74 -32.73 -12.68
CA ASP A 172 -14.06 -33.77 -13.49
C ASP A 172 -13.11 -33.17 -14.51
N GLU A 173 -13.37 -31.98 -15.00
CA GLU A 173 -12.49 -31.25 -15.91
C GLU A 173 -11.24 -30.75 -15.20
N GLN A 174 -11.39 -30.15 -14.01
CA GLN A 174 -10.25 -29.72 -13.19
C GLN A 174 -9.33 -30.90 -12.85
N ARG A 175 -9.92 -32.06 -12.46
CA ARG A 175 -9.15 -33.28 -12.18
C ARG A 175 -8.37 -33.78 -13.39
N ARG A 176 -9.02 -33.81 -14.57
CA ARG A 176 -8.35 -34.24 -15.82
C ARG A 176 -7.22 -33.29 -16.21
N ASN A 177 -7.42 -32.01 -16.05
CA ASN A 177 -6.44 -30.98 -16.39
C ASN A 177 -5.44 -30.70 -15.27
N ARG A 178 -5.56 -31.37 -14.11
CA ARG A 178 -4.73 -31.18 -12.91
C ARG A 178 -4.73 -29.73 -12.42
N VAL A 179 -5.86 -29.05 -12.52
CA VAL A 179 -6.09 -27.70 -12.07
C VAL A 179 -6.79 -27.74 -10.72
N MET A 180 -6.15 -27.24 -9.68
CA MET A 180 -6.74 -27.11 -8.36
C MET A 180 -7.87 -26.07 -8.39
N PRO A 181 -9.00 -26.27 -7.67
CA PRO A 181 -9.99 -25.22 -7.44
C PRO A 181 -9.36 -24.01 -6.76
N ASP A 182 -9.95 -22.83 -6.96
CA ASP A 182 -9.41 -21.59 -6.44
C ASP A 182 -9.40 -21.54 -4.90
N ILE A 183 -8.28 -21.13 -4.32
CA ILE A 183 -8.21 -20.70 -2.92
C ILE A 183 -8.73 -19.28 -2.86
N THR A 184 -9.75 -19.03 -2.06
CA THR A 184 -10.28 -17.69 -1.85
C THR A 184 -9.84 -17.14 -0.48
N TRP A 185 -9.58 -15.85 -0.41
CA TRP A 185 -9.19 -15.22 0.83
C TRP A 185 -9.72 -13.79 0.92
N GLU A 186 -9.88 -13.33 2.15
CA GLU A 186 -10.25 -11.96 2.48
C GLU A 186 -9.31 -11.45 3.58
N ALA A 187 -8.87 -10.21 3.50
CA ALA A 187 -8.01 -9.59 4.49
C ALA A 187 -8.44 -8.15 4.75
N GLN A 188 -8.38 -7.72 6.00
CA GLN A 188 -8.61 -6.35 6.37
C GLN A 188 -7.31 -5.55 6.22
N LEU A 189 -7.33 -4.45 5.45
CA LEU A 189 -6.16 -3.61 5.30
C LEU A 189 -5.88 -2.77 6.55
N ALA A 190 -4.61 -2.58 6.86
CA ALA A 190 -4.15 -1.66 7.88
C ALA A 190 -4.24 -0.23 7.32
N GLY A 191 -5.32 0.49 7.64
CA GLY A 191 -5.51 1.86 7.19
C GLY A 191 -4.56 2.86 7.85
N ALA A 192 -4.28 3.96 7.16
CA ALA A 192 -3.53 5.10 7.68
C ALA A 192 -4.45 6.22 8.16
N VAL A 193 -4.03 6.99 9.16
CA VAL A 193 -4.80 8.14 9.67
C VAL A 193 -4.48 9.36 8.81
N HIS A 194 -5.47 9.85 8.05
CA HIS A 194 -5.35 11.03 7.20
C HIS A 194 -5.95 12.30 7.80
N GLN A 195 -6.74 12.19 8.86
CA GLN A 195 -7.35 13.33 9.54
C GLN A 195 -7.49 13.08 11.03
N VAL A 196 -7.12 14.08 11.83
CA VAL A 196 -7.30 14.08 13.29
C VAL A 196 -8.17 15.27 13.68
N LYS A 197 -9.25 15.02 14.45
CA LYS A 197 -10.07 16.06 15.06
C LYS A 197 -9.99 15.93 16.56
N SER A 198 -9.60 17.00 17.26
CA SER A 198 -9.57 17.05 18.72
C SER A 198 -10.65 17.99 19.24
N LYS A 199 -11.36 17.57 20.27
CA LYS A 199 -12.30 18.41 21.01
C LYS A 199 -11.85 18.47 22.47
N GLY A 200 -11.71 19.68 23.02
CA GLY A 200 -11.34 19.89 24.40
C GLY A 200 -12.19 20.98 25.04
N ALA A 201 -12.37 20.92 26.33
CA ALA A 201 -13.01 22.00 27.15
C ALA A 201 -12.06 22.38 28.27
N LEU A 202 -11.80 23.68 28.43
CA LEU A 202 -11.11 24.23 29.58
C LEU A 202 -12.17 24.60 30.65
N ARG A 203 -11.98 24.11 31.87
CA ARG A 203 -12.80 24.48 33.01
C ARG A 203 -11.94 25.24 34.00
N VAL A 204 -12.43 26.39 34.45
CA VAL A 204 -11.87 27.08 35.59
C VAL A 204 -12.56 26.51 36.81
N SER A 205 -11.81 25.83 37.68
CA SER A 205 -12.34 25.45 39.00
C SER A 205 -12.47 26.72 39.85
N ILE A 206 -13.65 26.97 40.33
CA ILE A 206 -13.93 28.02 41.31
C ILE A 206 -13.72 27.42 42.69
#